data_59f39be889fcb7e759961546d80346d5
#
_entry.id   59f39be889fcb7e759961546d80346d5
#
_cell.length_a   1.000
_cell.length_b   1.000
_cell.length_c   1.000
_cell.angle_alpha   90.00
_cell.angle_beta   90.00
_cell.angle_gamma   90.00
#
_symmetry.space_group_name_H-M   'P 1'
#
loop_
_entity.id
_entity.type
_entity.pdbx_description
1 polymer ?
#
loop_
_entity_poly.entity_id
_entity_poly.type
_entity_poly.pdbx_seq_one_letter_code
_entity_poly.pdbx_strand_id
1 'polypeptide(L)'
;MFLVPSVFGRPYLYSDSATVSVSSRIVAALTVHLQENILYQALSEAVRRFPQLAVSPAVSGSEYCFQPASGNLAIFRADDPDQPECFGDSRLGGYLFKVSYLHKTLFFDFHKSIADEYGMMTFAKSVLYRYLELSGFPLENDGTVKLMSSTYFSAEGDDPMEKLAEIPASRPVWYMDAEALRLTQHSAESERVVTVRIPISKLRSGLEQFSRTPVTYLAPVFSEAVSELEDPSRDQGKYVVASIMVNLRPYFPAASLRPFCTPVYLAYNRRLTEYPYNTVLMSQKKLLEAQLKSDALAYSAERTASLIEKAVDGAGTLEQKKNMVLEMHQQMAAHSTYSICRVGNIILPDSMQRLVTDFYPVIPSGNQAYALSVVTYRGEIIVSVSGKSDTWAVTRRFVELLNSNMIDAYLSDEYIFSPMNYHP
;
A
#
# COMPACT_ATOMS: atom_id res chain seq x y z
N MET A 1 3.20 -29.35 4.96
CA MET A 1 4.23 -28.56 5.69
C MET A 1 3.65 -27.17 5.89
N PHE A 2 3.57 -26.69 7.14
CA PHE A 2 3.11 -25.35 7.43
C PHE A 2 4.25 -24.35 7.22
N LEU A 3 3.89 -23.17 6.69
CA LEU A 3 4.82 -22.07 6.48
C LEU A 3 4.51 -20.95 7.48
N VAL A 4 5.53 -20.38 8.09
CA VAL A 4 5.36 -19.27 9.03
C VAL A 4 5.18 -17.97 8.24
N PRO A 5 4.15 -17.16 8.54
CA PRO A 5 4.04 -15.82 7.98
C PRO A 5 5.17 -14.93 8.48
N SER A 6 5.58 -13.92 7.69
CA SER A 6 6.55 -12.93 8.15
C SER A 6 6.01 -12.11 9.33
N VAL A 7 6.90 -11.57 10.16
CA VAL A 7 6.52 -10.77 11.35
C VAL A 7 5.51 -9.70 10.98
N PHE A 8 5.77 -8.88 9.95
CA PHE A 8 4.85 -7.80 9.53
C PHE A 8 3.57 -8.29 8.85
N GLY A 9 3.55 -9.54 8.34
CA GLY A 9 2.35 -10.13 7.72
C GLY A 9 1.43 -10.82 8.71
N ARG A 10 1.96 -11.32 9.82
CA ARG A 10 1.23 -12.14 10.81
C ARG A 10 -0.04 -11.48 11.37
N PRO A 11 -0.01 -10.20 11.80
CA PRO A 11 -1.17 -9.60 12.45
C PRO A 11 -2.41 -9.57 11.55
N TYR A 12 -2.23 -9.47 10.25
CA TYR A 12 -3.35 -9.45 9.31
C TYR A 12 -4.14 -10.77 9.26
N LEU A 13 -3.53 -11.90 9.61
CA LEU A 13 -4.22 -13.19 9.72
C LEU A 13 -5.13 -13.29 10.95
N TYR A 14 -4.92 -12.44 11.96
CA TYR A 14 -5.76 -12.35 13.15
C TYR A 14 -6.80 -11.22 13.05
N SER A 15 -6.76 -10.41 11.99
CA SER A 15 -7.54 -9.20 11.86
C SER A 15 -8.81 -9.43 11.05
N ASP A 16 -9.96 -9.01 11.59
CA ASP A 16 -11.21 -8.96 10.86
C ASP A 16 -11.29 -7.67 10.02
N SER A 17 -11.69 -7.79 8.76
CA SER A 17 -11.80 -6.66 7.84
C SER A 17 -12.85 -5.62 8.24
N ALA A 18 -13.82 -6.00 9.08
CA ALA A 18 -14.76 -5.04 9.67
C ALA A 18 -14.07 -4.01 10.58
N THR A 19 -12.89 -4.34 11.11
CA THR A 19 -12.16 -3.51 12.06
C THR A 19 -10.80 -3.02 11.55
N VAL A 20 -10.17 -3.74 10.63
CA VAL A 20 -8.82 -3.45 10.12
C VAL A 20 -8.77 -3.65 8.61
N SER A 21 -8.18 -2.73 7.89
CA SER A 21 -7.94 -2.89 6.46
C SER A 21 -6.88 -3.96 6.20
N VAL A 22 -7.31 -5.13 5.75
CA VAL A 22 -6.46 -6.32 5.54
C VAL A 22 -6.07 -6.53 4.08
N SER A 23 -6.67 -5.79 3.15
CA SER A 23 -6.44 -5.93 1.71
C SER A 23 -5.85 -4.67 1.10
N SER A 24 -5.26 -4.83 -0.08
CA SER A 24 -4.85 -3.74 -0.98
C SER A 24 -5.10 -4.20 -2.42
N ARG A 25 -5.15 -3.25 -3.34
CA ARG A 25 -5.36 -3.50 -4.77
C ARG A 25 -4.24 -2.91 -5.60
N ILE A 26 -3.79 -3.64 -6.62
CA ILE A 26 -2.99 -3.09 -7.72
C ILE A 26 -3.91 -2.94 -8.93
N VAL A 27 -3.89 -1.78 -9.54
CA VAL A 27 -4.61 -1.47 -10.78
C VAL A 27 -3.61 -1.41 -11.92
N ALA A 28 -3.91 -2.11 -13.02
CA ALA A 28 -3.10 -2.07 -14.25
C ALA A 28 -4.01 -1.91 -15.46
N ALA A 29 -3.86 -0.83 -16.20
CA ALA A 29 -4.60 -0.62 -17.45
C ALA A 29 -3.70 -0.88 -18.66
N LEU A 30 -4.26 -1.51 -19.70
CA LEU A 30 -3.59 -1.87 -20.93
C LEU A 30 -4.14 -1.10 -22.13
N THR A 31 -3.38 -1.02 -23.20
CA THR A 31 -3.86 -0.49 -24.49
C THR A 31 -4.82 -1.45 -25.19
N VAL A 32 -4.77 -2.74 -24.86
CA VAL A 32 -5.52 -3.83 -25.51
C VAL A 32 -6.59 -4.40 -24.59
N HIS A 33 -7.64 -4.96 -25.20
CA HIS A 33 -8.66 -5.70 -24.46
C HIS A 33 -8.10 -7.02 -23.92
N LEU A 34 -8.50 -7.34 -22.69
CA LEU A 34 -8.05 -8.55 -22.00
C LEU A 34 -8.79 -9.79 -22.54
N GLN A 35 -8.03 -10.88 -22.68
CA GLN A 35 -8.52 -12.19 -23.06
C GLN A 35 -8.34 -13.13 -21.87
N GLU A 36 -9.46 -13.63 -21.35
CA GLU A 36 -9.49 -14.40 -20.10
C GLU A 36 -8.63 -15.66 -20.16
N ASN A 37 -8.69 -16.41 -21.28
CA ASN A 37 -7.92 -17.65 -21.45
C ASN A 37 -6.40 -17.39 -21.42
N ILE A 38 -5.93 -16.30 -22.03
CA ILE A 38 -4.52 -15.91 -22.04
C ILE A 38 -4.11 -15.44 -20.63
N LEU A 39 -4.97 -14.65 -19.98
CA LEU A 39 -4.73 -14.18 -18.62
C LEU A 39 -4.68 -15.34 -17.62
N TYR A 40 -5.57 -16.33 -17.76
CA TYR A 40 -5.54 -17.53 -16.92
C TYR A 40 -4.24 -18.31 -17.09
N GLN A 41 -3.76 -18.47 -18.33
CA GLN A 41 -2.47 -19.12 -18.57
C GLN A 41 -1.33 -18.34 -17.93
N ALA A 42 -1.25 -17.02 -18.13
CA ALA A 42 -0.22 -16.17 -17.56
C ALA A 42 -0.23 -16.24 -16.02
N LEU A 43 -1.41 -16.17 -15.41
CA LEU A 43 -1.58 -16.27 -13.94
C LEU A 43 -1.16 -17.64 -13.42
N SER A 44 -1.55 -18.72 -14.11
CA SER A 44 -1.19 -20.09 -13.73
C SER A 44 0.32 -20.34 -13.75
N GLU A 45 1.02 -19.74 -14.72
CA GLU A 45 2.47 -19.81 -14.80
C GLU A 45 3.13 -18.95 -13.70
N ALA A 46 2.57 -17.75 -13.43
CA ALA A 46 3.07 -16.86 -12.40
C ALA A 46 2.95 -17.48 -11.00
N VAL A 47 1.85 -18.13 -10.69
CA VAL A 47 1.67 -18.81 -9.38
C VAL A 47 2.72 -19.90 -9.15
N ARG A 48 3.12 -20.61 -10.19
CA ARG A 48 4.22 -21.59 -10.11
C ARG A 48 5.57 -20.93 -9.88
N ARG A 49 5.79 -19.74 -10.44
CA ARG A 49 7.03 -18.96 -10.26
C ARG A 49 7.10 -18.29 -8.88
N PHE A 50 5.96 -17.99 -8.27
CA PHE A 50 5.86 -17.30 -6.98
C PHE A 50 5.16 -18.16 -5.93
N PRO A 51 5.73 -19.33 -5.55
CA PRO A 51 5.08 -20.29 -4.65
C PRO A 51 4.81 -19.70 -3.25
N GLN A 52 5.56 -18.69 -2.82
CA GLN A 52 5.36 -17.97 -1.56
C GLN A 52 4.04 -17.18 -1.50
N LEU A 53 3.41 -16.91 -2.65
CA LEU A 53 2.08 -16.28 -2.75
C LEU A 53 0.96 -17.31 -2.94
N ALA A 54 1.30 -18.55 -3.31
CA ALA A 54 0.36 -19.65 -3.54
C ALA A 54 0.00 -20.35 -2.21
N VAL A 55 -0.50 -19.59 -1.26
CA VAL A 55 -0.76 -20.06 0.10
C VAL A 55 -2.19 -19.75 0.55
N SER A 56 -2.71 -20.60 1.44
CA SER A 56 -3.95 -20.39 2.17
C SER A 56 -3.69 -20.29 3.68
N PRO A 57 -4.55 -19.61 4.45
CA PRO A 57 -4.45 -19.58 5.89
C PRO A 57 -4.78 -20.96 6.47
N ALA A 58 -4.11 -21.32 7.55
CA ALA A 58 -4.37 -22.51 8.33
C ALA A 58 -4.16 -22.21 9.82
N VAL A 59 -4.71 -23.06 10.68
CA VAL A 59 -4.52 -22.97 12.13
C VAL A 59 -3.69 -24.15 12.59
N SER A 60 -2.66 -23.88 13.37
CA SER A 60 -1.84 -24.88 14.05
C SER A 60 -1.76 -24.54 15.54
N GLY A 61 -2.45 -25.31 16.38
CA GLY A 61 -2.61 -24.98 17.80
C GLY A 61 -3.40 -23.67 17.98
N SER A 62 -2.80 -22.68 18.62
CA SER A 62 -3.37 -21.35 18.83
C SER A 62 -2.78 -20.30 17.89
N GLU A 63 -2.25 -20.70 16.74
CA GLU A 63 -1.56 -19.79 15.80
C GLU A 63 -2.06 -19.94 14.37
N TYR A 64 -2.14 -18.82 13.66
CA TYR A 64 -2.28 -18.82 12.22
C TYR A 64 -0.94 -19.08 11.54
N CYS A 65 -0.98 -19.93 10.52
CA CYS A 65 0.13 -20.24 9.65
C CYS A 65 -0.37 -20.30 8.20
N PHE A 66 0.52 -20.58 7.27
CA PHE A 66 0.16 -20.84 5.89
C PHE A 66 0.32 -22.33 5.56
N GLN A 67 -0.50 -22.80 4.64
CA GLN A 67 -0.33 -24.03 3.91
C GLN A 67 -0.39 -23.75 2.40
N PRO A 68 0.15 -24.60 1.53
CA PRO A 68 -0.03 -24.44 0.08
C PRO A 68 -1.51 -24.38 -0.28
N ALA A 69 -1.90 -23.42 -1.11
CA ALA A 69 -3.24 -23.39 -1.68
C ALA A 69 -3.41 -24.59 -2.62
N SER A 70 -4.53 -25.29 -2.52
CA SER A 70 -4.77 -26.57 -3.24
C SER A 70 -5.94 -26.51 -4.21
N GLY A 71 -6.71 -25.43 -4.20
CA GLY A 71 -7.85 -25.25 -5.09
C GLY A 71 -7.45 -24.69 -6.46
N ASN A 72 -8.44 -24.64 -7.34
CA ASN A 72 -8.25 -24.10 -8.68
C ASN A 72 -8.08 -22.58 -8.64
N LEU A 73 -7.16 -22.07 -9.44
CA LEU A 73 -7.09 -20.64 -9.74
C LEU A 73 -8.34 -20.20 -10.48
N ALA A 74 -8.79 -18.99 -10.19
CA ALA A 74 -9.90 -18.36 -10.90
C ALA A 74 -9.58 -16.91 -11.23
N ILE A 75 -10.20 -16.44 -12.31
CA ILE A 75 -10.21 -15.04 -12.72
C ILE A 75 -11.66 -14.60 -12.79
N PHE A 76 -11.93 -13.37 -12.41
CA PHE A 76 -13.29 -12.85 -12.30
C PHE A 76 -13.46 -11.63 -13.21
N ARG A 77 -14.67 -11.44 -13.71
CA ARG A 77 -15.04 -10.16 -14.29
C ARG A 77 -15.34 -9.18 -13.16
N ALA A 78 -14.79 -7.97 -13.22
CA ALA A 78 -14.98 -6.98 -12.16
C ALA A 78 -16.42 -6.38 -12.12
N ASP A 79 -17.18 -6.55 -13.22
CA ASP A 79 -18.59 -6.17 -13.32
C ASP A 79 -19.56 -7.33 -12.99
N ASP A 80 -19.04 -8.50 -12.60
CA ASP A 80 -19.87 -9.62 -12.15
C ASP A 80 -20.37 -9.37 -10.71
N PRO A 81 -21.69 -9.27 -10.48
CA PRO A 81 -22.23 -9.06 -9.14
C PRO A 81 -21.96 -10.24 -8.21
N ASP A 82 -21.71 -11.43 -8.75
CA ASP A 82 -21.51 -12.65 -7.98
C ASP A 82 -20.01 -12.94 -7.71
N GLN A 83 -19.10 -12.00 -8.03
CA GLN A 83 -17.68 -12.19 -7.76
C GLN A 83 -17.38 -12.32 -6.25
N PRO A 84 -16.33 -13.07 -5.85
CA PRO A 84 -15.95 -13.17 -4.43
C PRO A 84 -15.61 -11.82 -3.83
N GLU A 85 -16.14 -11.54 -2.65
CA GLU A 85 -15.87 -10.32 -1.88
C GLU A 85 -15.02 -10.59 -0.62
N CYS A 86 -14.76 -11.87 -0.30
CA CYS A 86 -14.03 -12.26 0.90
C CYS A 86 -12.93 -13.26 0.58
N PHE A 87 -11.74 -13.06 1.17
CA PHE A 87 -10.71 -14.09 1.20
C PHE A 87 -11.20 -15.26 2.07
N GLY A 88 -11.12 -16.45 1.56
CA GLY A 88 -11.73 -17.65 2.17
C GLY A 88 -12.95 -18.15 1.40
N ASP A 89 -13.49 -17.38 0.45
CA ASP A 89 -14.48 -17.89 -0.50
C ASP A 89 -13.88 -19.06 -1.29
N SER A 90 -14.62 -20.16 -1.36
CA SER A 90 -14.17 -21.39 -2.03
C SER A 90 -13.81 -21.20 -3.50
N ARG A 91 -14.46 -20.23 -4.17
CA ARG A 91 -14.17 -19.88 -5.57
C ARG A 91 -12.79 -19.28 -5.78
N LEU A 92 -12.14 -18.77 -4.72
CA LEU A 92 -10.74 -18.32 -4.76
C LEU A 92 -9.73 -19.48 -4.70
N GLY A 93 -10.18 -20.72 -4.53
CA GLY A 93 -9.27 -21.87 -4.44
C GLY A 93 -8.35 -21.86 -3.22
N GLY A 94 -8.67 -21.08 -2.20
CA GLY A 94 -7.88 -20.90 -0.99
C GLY A 94 -6.78 -19.85 -1.10
N TYR A 95 -6.60 -19.21 -2.27
CA TYR A 95 -5.60 -18.16 -2.43
C TYR A 95 -5.99 -16.88 -1.66
N LEU A 96 -4.98 -16.22 -1.10
CA LEU A 96 -5.11 -14.94 -0.41
C LEU A 96 -4.92 -13.74 -1.37
N PHE A 97 -5.22 -13.94 -2.63
CA PHE A 97 -5.34 -12.90 -3.64
C PHE A 97 -6.47 -13.23 -4.62
N LYS A 98 -7.00 -12.19 -5.25
CA LYS A 98 -7.99 -12.28 -6.34
C LYS A 98 -7.48 -11.51 -7.54
N VAL A 99 -7.64 -12.07 -8.73
CA VAL A 99 -7.41 -11.36 -9.99
C VAL A 99 -8.74 -11.19 -10.71
N SER A 100 -9.07 -9.94 -11.02
CA SER A 100 -10.24 -9.62 -11.81
C SER A 100 -9.91 -8.65 -12.93
N TYR A 101 -10.78 -8.55 -13.93
CA TYR A 101 -10.57 -7.68 -15.07
C TYR A 101 -11.87 -7.04 -15.56
N LEU A 102 -11.73 -5.86 -16.16
CA LEU A 102 -12.80 -5.18 -16.87
C LEU A 102 -12.22 -4.52 -18.13
N HIS A 103 -12.69 -4.95 -19.30
CA HIS A 103 -12.22 -4.44 -20.61
C HIS A 103 -10.69 -4.47 -20.79
N LYS A 104 -10.01 -3.41 -20.43
CA LYS A 104 -8.56 -3.21 -20.56
C LYS A 104 -7.83 -3.11 -19.21
N THR A 105 -8.56 -3.19 -18.12
CA THR A 105 -8.04 -2.97 -16.77
C THR A 105 -8.02 -4.28 -15.99
N LEU A 106 -6.90 -4.55 -15.36
CA LEU A 106 -6.67 -5.65 -14.43
C LEU A 106 -6.64 -5.11 -13.00
N PHE A 107 -7.21 -5.89 -12.10
CA PHE A 107 -7.19 -5.65 -10.66
C PHE A 107 -6.59 -6.87 -9.97
N PHE A 108 -5.60 -6.62 -9.11
CA PHE A 108 -5.01 -7.62 -8.24
C PHE A 108 -5.30 -7.23 -6.81
N ASP A 109 -6.30 -7.85 -6.20
CA ASP A 109 -6.59 -7.71 -4.78
C ASP A 109 -5.78 -8.73 -4.00
N PHE A 110 -5.13 -8.33 -2.93
CA PHE A 110 -4.33 -9.24 -2.12
C PHE A 110 -4.47 -8.97 -0.63
N HIS A 111 -4.33 -10.05 0.14
CA HIS A 111 -4.31 -9.97 1.59
C HIS A 111 -2.91 -9.56 2.07
N LYS A 112 -2.84 -8.58 2.96
CA LYS A 112 -1.58 -7.98 3.44
C LYS A 112 -0.68 -8.95 4.21
N SER A 113 -1.16 -10.14 4.56
CA SER A 113 -0.32 -11.16 5.19
C SER A 113 0.69 -11.80 4.24
N ILE A 114 0.40 -11.86 2.93
CA ILE A 114 1.26 -12.56 1.96
C ILE A 114 2.30 -11.66 1.33
N ALA A 115 1.99 -10.39 1.14
CA ALA A 115 2.88 -9.41 0.51
C ALA A 115 2.47 -7.98 0.88
N ASP A 116 3.41 -7.06 0.81
CA ASP A 116 3.15 -5.62 0.71
C ASP A 116 2.95 -5.20 -0.76
N GLU A 117 2.70 -3.92 -1.00
CA GLU A 117 2.49 -3.37 -2.33
C GLU A 117 3.68 -3.62 -3.26
N TYR A 118 4.92 -3.62 -2.75
CA TYR A 118 6.11 -3.97 -3.53
C TYR A 118 6.08 -5.42 -4.00
N GLY A 119 5.78 -6.36 -3.10
CA GLY A 119 5.71 -7.78 -3.42
C GLY A 119 4.62 -8.08 -4.45
N MET A 120 3.42 -7.52 -4.26
CA MET A 120 2.31 -7.71 -5.20
C MET A 120 2.53 -7.01 -6.53
N MET A 121 3.14 -5.83 -6.55
CA MET A 121 3.51 -5.18 -7.80
C MET A 121 4.56 -5.98 -8.57
N THR A 122 5.50 -6.63 -7.88
CA THR A 122 6.48 -7.53 -8.51
C THR A 122 5.77 -8.72 -9.16
N PHE A 123 4.82 -9.33 -8.46
CA PHE A 123 3.97 -10.39 -9.02
C PHE A 123 3.14 -9.90 -10.21
N ALA A 124 2.43 -8.78 -10.07
CA ALA A 124 1.59 -8.21 -11.11
C ALA A 124 2.38 -7.87 -12.37
N LYS A 125 3.59 -7.30 -12.24
CA LYS A 125 4.50 -7.06 -13.38
C LYS A 125 4.80 -8.34 -14.16
N SER A 126 5.07 -9.43 -13.44
CA SER A 126 5.39 -10.72 -14.05
C SER A 126 4.17 -11.34 -14.74
N VAL A 127 2.98 -11.23 -14.15
CA VAL A 127 1.72 -11.67 -14.81
C VAL A 127 1.46 -10.85 -16.07
N LEU A 128 1.58 -9.53 -16.00
CA LEU A 128 1.36 -8.62 -17.13
C LEU A 128 2.36 -8.89 -18.28
N TYR A 129 3.64 -9.05 -17.94
CA TYR A 129 4.67 -9.37 -18.91
C TYR A 129 4.33 -10.68 -19.65
N ARG A 130 4.01 -11.74 -18.88
CA ARG A 130 3.68 -13.03 -19.48
C ARG A 130 2.39 -12.99 -20.28
N TYR A 131 1.37 -12.25 -19.82
CA TYR A 131 0.13 -12.03 -20.56
C TYR A 131 0.39 -11.39 -21.92
N LEU A 132 1.17 -10.31 -21.96
CA LEU A 132 1.49 -9.60 -23.20
C LEU A 132 2.34 -10.47 -24.14
N GLU A 133 3.29 -11.23 -23.62
CA GLU A 133 4.10 -12.19 -24.38
C GLU A 133 3.23 -13.26 -25.02
N LEU A 134 2.31 -13.89 -24.25
CA LEU A 134 1.36 -14.87 -24.77
C LEU A 134 0.35 -14.28 -25.76
N SER A 135 0.08 -12.97 -25.65
CA SER A 135 -0.75 -12.23 -26.61
C SER A 135 0.00 -11.87 -27.92
N GLY A 136 1.25 -12.29 -28.06
CA GLY A 136 2.04 -12.13 -29.29
C GLY A 136 2.79 -10.80 -29.39
N PHE A 137 2.88 -10.00 -28.32
CA PHE A 137 3.67 -8.77 -28.33
C PHE A 137 5.16 -9.08 -28.18
N PRO A 138 6.03 -8.50 -29.01
CA PRO A 138 7.47 -8.63 -28.82
C PRO A 138 7.91 -7.83 -27.60
N LEU A 139 8.40 -8.53 -26.58
CA LEU A 139 8.85 -7.93 -25.32
C LEU A 139 10.34 -8.21 -25.11
N GLU A 140 11.04 -7.21 -24.61
CA GLU A 140 12.41 -7.31 -24.15
C GLU A 140 12.44 -7.02 -22.66
N ASN A 141 13.03 -7.92 -21.86
CA ASN A 141 13.18 -7.72 -20.43
C ASN A 141 14.57 -7.14 -20.13
N ASP A 142 14.59 -5.98 -19.47
CA ASP A 142 15.80 -5.30 -19.01
C ASP A 142 16.23 -5.72 -17.58
N GLY A 143 15.63 -6.76 -17.04
CA GLY A 143 15.85 -7.25 -15.67
C GLY A 143 14.91 -6.67 -14.61
N THR A 144 14.03 -5.74 -14.98
CA THR A 144 13.05 -5.13 -14.03
C THR A 144 11.84 -6.03 -13.75
N VAL A 145 11.64 -7.07 -14.57
CA VAL A 145 10.56 -8.04 -14.41
C VAL A 145 11.13 -9.43 -14.12
N LYS A 146 10.59 -10.12 -13.13
CA LYS A 146 10.90 -11.53 -12.86
C LYS A 146 10.16 -12.40 -13.87
N LEU A 147 10.90 -12.99 -14.81
CA LEU A 147 10.33 -13.87 -15.86
C LEU A 147 9.88 -15.20 -15.28
N MET A 148 8.93 -15.85 -15.96
CA MET A 148 8.49 -17.21 -15.62
C MET A 148 9.62 -18.25 -15.72
N SER A 149 10.59 -18.02 -16.61
CA SER A 149 11.80 -18.83 -16.78
C SER A 149 12.89 -18.56 -15.72
N SER A 150 12.78 -17.47 -14.93
CA SER A 150 13.78 -17.16 -13.93
C SER A 150 13.66 -18.10 -12.72
N THR A 151 14.82 -18.48 -12.16
CA THR A 151 14.87 -19.35 -10.99
C THR A 151 14.22 -18.67 -9.77
N TYR A 152 13.39 -19.42 -9.05
CA TYR A 152 12.93 -19.03 -7.72
C TYR A 152 14.07 -19.18 -6.70
N PHE A 153 14.29 -18.16 -5.92
CA PHE A 153 15.21 -18.19 -4.77
C PHE A 153 14.40 -18.24 -3.48
N SER A 154 14.75 -19.14 -2.55
CA SER A 154 14.07 -19.27 -1.26
C SER A 154 13.98 -17.94 -0.50
N ALA A 155 15.01 -17.11 -0.62
CA ALA A 155 15.05 -15.77 -0.04
C ALA A 155 13.89 -14.83 -0.48
N GLU A 156 13.19 -15.15 -1.59
CA GLU A 156 11.98 -14.42 -1.99
C GLU A 156 10.79 -14.69 -1.07
N GLY A 157 10.82 -15.80 -0.35
CA GLY A 157 9.78 -16.22 0.59
C GLY A 157 10.16 -16.10 2.07
N ASP A 158 11.42 -15.76 2.37
CA ASP A 158 11.94 -15.65 3.75
C ASP A 158 11.37 -14.43 4.48
N ASP A 159 11.41 -14.46 5.80
CA ASP A 159 11.09 -13.26 6.60
C ASP A 159 12.26 -12.28 6.52
N PRO A 160 12.04 -11.04 6.02
CA PRO A 160 13.12 -10.07 5.85
C PRO A 160 13.57 -9.41 7.17
N MET A 161 12.94 -9.70 8.31
CA MET A 161 13.27 -9.09 9.60
C MET A 161 14.72 -9.33 10.03
N GLU A 162 15.33 -10.45 9.65
CA GLU A 162 16.73 -10.75 9.95
C GLU A 162 17.72 -9.69 9.42
N LYS A 163 17.31 -8.98 8.35
CA LYS A 163 18.15 -7.91 7.76
C LYS A 163 18.26 -6.66 8.63
N LEU A 164 17.37 -6.48 9.61
CA LEU A 164 17.42 -5.35 10.54
C LEU A 164 18.49 -5.54 11.63
N ALA A 165 18.75 -6.78 12.04
CA ALA A 165 19.65 -7.10 13.16
C ALA A 165 21.09 -6.62 12.96
N GLU A 166 21.50 -6.30 11.73
CA GLU A 166 22.84 -5.85 11.38
C GLU A 166 23.09 -4.34 11.66
N ILE A 167 22.02 -3.55 11.89
CA ILE A 167 22.11 -2.09 12.06
C ILE A 167 21.62 -1.70 13.45
N PRO A 168 22.44 -0.98 14.24
CA PRO A 168 22.01 -0.47 15.53
C PRO A 168 20.80 0.46 15.40
N ALA A 169 19.71 0.13 16.09
CA ALA A 169 18.52 0.96 16.13
C ALA A 169 18.75 2.22 16.98
N SER A 170 18.36 3.38 16.46
CA SER A 170 18.47 4.66 17.16
C SER A 170 17.15 5.41 17.12
N ARG A 171 16.62 5.76 18.29
CA ARG A 171 15.40 6.55 18.39
C ARG A 171 15.61 7.90 17.69
N PRO A 172 14.82 8.25 16.67
CA PRO A 172 14.96 9.55 16.01
C PRO A 172 14.62 10.68 16.99
N VAL A 173 15.36 11.80 16.92
CA VAL A 173 15.17 12.98 17.77
C VAL A 173 13.74 13.53 17.69
N TRP A 174 13.08 13.32 16.58
CA TRP A 174 11.73 13.80 16.25
C TRP A 174 10.67 12.69 16.22
N TYR A 175 10.83 11.68 17.03
CA TYR A 175 9.75 10.70 17.21
C TYR A 175 8.60 11.36 17.97
N MET A 176 7.49 11.61 17.26
CA MET A 176 6.34 12.27 17.87
C MET A 176 5.39 11.27 18.54
N ASP A 177 5.15 11.48 19.84
CA ASP A 177 4.00 10.95 20.54
C ASP A 177 2.83 11.97 20.52
N ALA A 178 2.64 12.67 19.37
CA ALA A 178 1.58 13.66 19.27
C ALA A 178 0.21 13.00 19.16
N GLU A 179 -0.77 13.59 19.85
CA GLU A 179 -2.15 13.17 19.70
C GLU A 179 -2.66 13.60 18.31
N ALA A 180 -3.02 12.62 17.48
CA ALA A 180 -3.51 12.89 16.15
C ALA A 180 -4.97 13.35 16.16
N LEU A 181 -5.30 14.33 15.33
CA LEU A 181 -6.66 14.71 15.03
C LEU A 181 -7.41 13.54 14.39
N ARG A 182 -8.52 13.14 14.97
CA ARG A 182 -9.38 12.09 14.44
C ARG A 182 -10.51 12.73 13.64
N LEU A 183 -10.50 12.50 12.33
CA LEU A 183 -11.56 12.98 11.46
C LEU A 183 -12.83 12.14 11.66
N THR A 184 -13.98 12.77 11.61
CA THR A 184 -15.24 12.06 11.57
C THR A 184 -15.33 11.36 10.22
N GLN A 185 -15.47 10.05 10.22
CA GLN A 185 -15.75 9.34 8.97
C GLN A 185 -17.14 9.79 8.49
N HIS A 186 -17.21 10.38 7.33
CA HIS A 186 -18.49 10.63 6.67
C HIS A 186 -19.08 9.27 6.31
N SER A 187 -20.38 9.11 6.57
CA SER A 187 -21.11 7.86 6.48
C SER A 187 -21.46 7.46 5.04
N ALA A 188 -20.51 7.49 4.11
CA ALA A 188 -20.73 6.83 2.83
C ALA A 188 -20.79 5.32 3.06
N GLU A 189 -21.78 4.65 2.52
CA GLU A 189 -21.97 3.21 2.63
C GLU A 189 -20.84 2.44 1.92
N SER A 190 -20.19 3.06 0.93
CA SER A 190 -19.12 2.47 0.14
C SER A 190 -17.84 3.32 0.16
N GLU A 191 -16.70 2.64 0.16
CA GLU A 191 -15.43 3.30 -0.06
C GLU A 191 -15.28 3.68 -1.54
N ARG A 192 -14.69 4.83 -1.80
CA ARG A 192 -14.44 5.34 -3.15
C ARG A 192 -12.97 5.69 -3.31
N VAL A 193 -12.52 5.71 -4.53
CA VAL A 193 -11.17 6.14 -4.92
C VAL A 193 -11.27 7.25 -5.93
N VAL A 194 -10.46 8.27 -5.75
CA VAL A 194 -10.20 9.29 -6.77
C VAL A 194 -8.69 9.38 -7.00
N THR A 195 -8.28 9.53 -8.25
CA THR A 195 -6.86 9.71 -8.58
C THR A 195 -6.55 11.18 -8.85
N VAL A 196 -5.45 11.64 -8.27
CA VAL A 196 -4.84 12.94 -8.56
C VAL A 196 -3.59 12.68 -9.39
N ARG A 197 -3.47 13.34 -10.53
CA ARG A 197 -2.34 13.21 -11.46
C ARG A 197 -1.54 14.49 -11.54
N ILE A 198 -0.22 14.37 -11.53
CA ILE A 198 0.72 15.48 -11.57
C ILE A 198 1.76 15.16 -12.64
N PRO A 199 1.68 15.77 -13.84
CA PRO A 199 2.66 15.59 -14.90
C PRO A 199 4.03 16.17 -14.51
N ILE A 200 5.07 15.33 -14.46
CA ILE A 200 6.42 15.75 -14.07
C ILE A 200 7.00 16.75 -15.08
N SER A 201 6.66 16.61 -16.37
CA SER A 201 7.11 17.51 -17.43
C SER A 201 6.61 18.95 -17.28
N LYS A 202 5.56 19.16 -16.47
CA LYS A 202 4.99 20.48 -16.19
C LYS A 202 5.49 21.07 -14.87
N LEU A 203 6.31 20.34 -14.11
CA LEU A 203 6.94 20.89 -12.91
C LEU A 203 7.89 22.02 -13.30
N ARG A 204 7.78 23.13 -12.59
CA ARG A 204 8.66 24.28 -12.83
C ARG A 204 10.08 24.02 -12.33
N SER A 205 11.03 24.77 -12.90
CA SER A 205 12.41 24.83 -12.40
C SER A 205 12.42 25.11 -10.89
N GLY A 206 13.18 24.31 -10.15
CA GLY A 206 13.24 24.35 -8.68
C GLY A 206 12.35 23.32 -7.97
N LEU A 207 11.45 22.64 -8.70
CA LEU A 207 10.62 21.55 -8.17
C LEU A 207 11.14 20.15 -8.57
N GLU A 208 12.34 20.05 -9.13
CA GLU A 208 12.92 18.75 -9.56
C GLU A 208 13.10 17.78 -8.40
N GLN A 209 13.38 18.29 -7.20
CA GLN A 209 13.47 17.46 -5.99
C GLN A 209 12.12 16.87 -5.60
N PHE A 210 11.02 17.53 -5.97
CA PHE A 210 9.67 17.03 -5.74
C PHE A 210 9.41 15.71 -6.48
N SER A 211 9.86 15.59 -7.73
CA SER A 211 9.68 14.34 -8.51
C SER A 211 10.44 13.14 -7.92
N ARG A 212 11.51 13.38 -7.17
CA ARG A 212 12.32 12.32 -6.54
C ARG A 212 11.72 11.81 -5.22
N THR A 213 11.11 12.70 -4.45
CA THR A 213 10.52 12.41 -3.15
C THR A 213 9.18 13.11 -2.98
N PRO A 214 8.16 12.77 -3.81
CA PRO A 214 6.90 13.51 -3.84
C PRO A 214 6.19 13.56 -2.49
N VAL A 215 6.30 12.53 -1.68
CA VAL A 215 5.63 12.46 -0.36
C VAL A 215 6.09 13.56 0.59
N THR A 216 7.34 14.03 0.50
CA THR A 216 7.85 15.13 1.34
C THR A 216 7.11 16.46 1.09
N TYR A 217 6.48 16.56 -0.05
CA TYR A 217 5.69 17.72 -0.44
C TYR A 217 4.18 17.44 -0.33
N LEU A 218 3.73 16.29 -0.82
CA LEU A 218 2.31 15.94 -0.88
C LEU A 218 1.70 15.78 0.52
N ALA A 219 2.45 15.21 1.47
CA ALA A 219 1.94 15.01 2.83
C ALA A 219 1.64 16.33 3.56
N PRO A 220 2.53 17.34 3.59
CA PRO A 220 2.20 18.64 4.15
C PRO A 220 1.00 19.32 3.48
N VAL A 221 0.93 19.31 2.14
CA VAL A 221 -0.17 19.95 1.39
C VAL A 221 -1.50 19.24 1.64
N PHE A 222 -1.51 17.91 1.72
CA PHE A 222 -2.73 17.19 2.07
C PHE A 222 -3.14 17.46 3.52
N SER A 223 -2.17 17.53 4.45
CA SER A 223 -2.44 17.90 5.84
C SER A 223 -2.99 19.31 5.99
N GLU A 224 -2.50 20.26 5.17
CA GLU A 224 -3.04 21.62 5.12
C GLU A 224 -4.49 21.61 4.63
N ALA A 225 -4.80 20.88 3.55
CA ALA A 225 -6.17 20.74 3.04
C ALA A 225 -7.12 20.15 4.10
N VAL A 226 -6.67 19.12 4.83
CA VAL A 226 -7.43 18.57 5.96
C VAL A 226 -7.64 19.62 7.04
N SER A 227 -6.58 20.32 7.44
CA SER A 227 -6.60 21.30 8.51
C SER A 227 -7.51 22.50 8.22
N GLU A 228 -7.61 22.94 6.95
CA GLU A 228 -8.47 24.05 6.54
C GLU A 228 -9.95 23.71 6.56
N LEU A 229 -10.30 22.47 6.24
CA LEU A 229 -11.69 22.02 6.14
C LEU A 229 -12.26 21.47 7.44
N GLU A 230 -11.41 21.15 8.42
CA GLU A 230 -11.86 20.74 9.75
C GLU A 230 -12.21 21.93 10.63
N ASP A 231 -13.22 21.75 11.49
CA ASP A 231 -13.64 22.76 12.44
C ASP A 231 -12.52 23.05 13.46
N PRO A 232 -12.05 24.31 13.57
CA PRO A 232 -11.01 24.68 14.53
C PRO A 232 -11.34 24.34 15.99
N SER A 233 -12.63 24.32 16.34
CA SER A 233 -13.06 23.97 17.71
C SER A 233 -12.78 22.50 18.08
N ARG A 234 -12.61 21.63 17.08
CA ARG A 234 -12.31 20.20 17.24
C ARG A 234 -10.81 19.92 17.32
N ASP A 235 -9.99 20.85 16.84
CA ASP A 235 -8.54 20.73 16.78
C ASP A 235 -7.91 20.65 18.19
N GLN A 236 -8.38 21.42 19.17
CA GLN A 236 -7.93 21.43 20.57
C GLN A 236 -6.40 21.28 20.73
N GLY A 237 -5.60 21.76 19.78
CA GLY A 237 -4.16 21.63 19.75
C GLY A 237 -3.62 20.29 19.23
N LYS A 238 -4.48 19.44 18.68
CA LYS A 238 -4.08 18.19 18.01
C LYS A 238 -3.43 18.46 16.66
N TYR A 239 -2.71 17.47 16.17
CA TYR A 239 -2.00 17.56 14.91
C TYR A 239 -2.70 16.73 13.83
N VAL A 240 -2.69 17.21 12.59
CA VAL A 240 -2.94 16.36 11.44
C VAL A 240 -1.69 15.52 11.19
N VAL A 241 -1.77 14.24 11.42
CA VAL A 241 -0.61 13.33 11.34
C VAL A 241 -0.76 12.39 10.17
N ALA A 242 0.19 12.45 9.24
CA ALA A 242 0.35 11.46 8.19
C ALA A 242 1.17 10.28 8.72
N SER A 243 0.64 9.06 8.64
CA SER A 243 1.40 7.82 8.78
C SER A 243 1.91 7.40 7.40
N ILE A 244 3.21 7.46 7.18
CA ILE A 244 3.83 7.16 5.89
C ILE A 244 4.48 5.78 5.96
N MET A 245 3.92 4.81 5.24
CA MET A 245 4.50 3.46 5.15
C MET A 245 5.70 3.47 4.23
N VAL A 246 6.85 3.10 4.77
CA VAL A 246 8.15 3.09 4.09
C VAL A 246 8.55 1.66 3.78
N ASN A 247 8.76 1.35 2.50
CA ASN A 247 9.39 0.10 2.08
C ASN A 247 10.83 0.07 2.57
N LEU A 248 11.20 -0.94 3.33
CA LEU A 248 12.51 -1.06 3.97
C LEU A 248 13.60 -1.62 3.04
N ARG A 249 13.24 -2.25 1.91
CA ARG A 249 14.22 -2.90 1.02
C ARG A 249 15.30 -1.99 0.44
N PRO A 250 15.06 -0.70 0.15
CA PRO A 250 16.12 0.22 -0.27
C PRO A 250 17.16 0.52 0.83
N TYR A 251 16.80 0.32 2.09
CA TYR A 251 17.65 0.59 3.26
C TYR A 251 18.29 -0.68 3.82
N PHE A 252 17.56 -1.79 3.74
CA PHE A 252 17.94 -3.13 4.20
C PHE A 252 17.72 -4.11 3.05
N PRO A 253 18.69 -4.30 2.17
CA PRO A 253 18.51 -5.09 0.96
C PRO A 253 18.01 -6.51 1.24
N ALA A 254 16.82 -6.83 0.76
CA ALA A 254 16.18 -8.12 0.90
C ALA A 254 15.51 -8.54 -0.43
N ALA A 255 15.69 -9.81 -0.80
CA ALA A 255 15.02 -10.39 -1.96
C ALA A 255 13.54 -10.74 -1.68
N SER A 256 13.16 -10.78 -0.42
CA SER A 256 11.82 -11.18 0.04
C SER A 256 10.70 -10.34 -0.55
N LEU A 257 9.62 -10.99 -0.95
CA LEU A 257 8.37 -10.35 -1.38
C LEU A 257 7.33 -10.28 -0.24
N ARG A 258 7.65 -10.83 0.93
CA ARG A 258 6.84 -10.73 2.14
C ARG A 258 6.75 -9.27 2.62
N PRO A 259 5.73 -8.91 3.43
CA PRO A 259 5.63 -7.56 3.98
C PRO A 259 6.92 -7.12 4.68
N PHE A 260 7.47 -5.97 4.24
CA PHE A 260 8.69 -5.39 4.79
C PHE A 260 8.61 -3.86 4.74
N CYS A 261 7.77 -3.32 5.59
CA CYS A 261 7.54 -1.88 5.69
C CYS A 261 7.30 -1.46 7.14
N THR A 262 7.60 -0.20 7.44
CA THR A 262 7.38 0.40 8.76
C THR A 262 6.79 1.79 8.62
N PRO A 263 5.93 2.26 9.56
CA PRO A 263 5.43 3.63 9.52
C PRO A 263 6.49 4.62 10.01
N VAL A 264 6.52 5.78 9.35
CA VAL A 264 7.11 7.01 9.88
C VAL A 264 6.02 8.07 9.91
N TYR A 265 6.17 9.08 10.77
CA TYR A 265 5.08 10.02 11.03
C TYR A 265 5.48 11.44 10.70
N LEU A 266 4.58 12.18 10.07
CA LEU A 266 4.76 13.58 9.75
C LEU A 266 3.57 14.37 10.28
N ALA A 267 3.80 15.22 11.29
CA ALA A 267 2.76 15.99 11.92
C ALA A 267 2.69 17.41 11.36
N TYR A 268 1.48 17.87 11.11
CA TYR A 268 1.16 19.20 10.65
C TYR A 268 0.24 19.88 11.66
N ASN A 269 0.54 21.14 11.99
CA ASN A 269 -0.30 21.98 12.83
C ASN A 269 -0.75 23.20 12.04
N ARG A 270 -2.00 23.62 12.22
CA ARG A 270 -2.57 24.80 11.55
C ARG A 270 -1.73 26.08 11.71
N ARG A 271 -1.05 26.24 12.84
CA ARG A 271 -0.14 27.37 13.06
C ARG A 271 1.01 27.44 12.06
N LEU A 272 1.30 26.35 11.35
CA LEU A 272 2.30 26.36 10.28
C LEU A 272 1.91 27.29 9.11
N THR A 273 0.63 27.57 8.91
CA THR A 273 0.15 28.53 7.90
C THR A 273 0.61 29.98 8.18
N GLU A 274 1.02 30.30 9.41
CA GLU A 274 1.56 31.60 9.79
C GLU A 274 3.00 31.82 9.27
N TYR A 275 3.66 30.76 8.80
CA TYR A 275 5.03 30.80 8.29
C TYR A 275 5.09 30.76 6.76
N PRO A 276 6.14 31.33 6.15
CA PRO A 276 6.32 31.22 4.70
C PRO A 276 6.33 29.75 4.26
N TYR A 277 5.58 29.44 3.22
CA TYR A 277 5.34 28.09 2.73
C TYR A 277 6.64 27.26 2.53
N ASN A 278 7.67 27.89 1.89
CA ASN A 278 8.97 27.23 1.71
C ASN A 278 9.65 26.85 3.04
N THR A 279 9.47 27.66 4.09
CA THR A 279 10.01 27.37 5.43
C THR A 279 9.33 26.14 6.03
N VAL A 280 8.01 26.04 5.88
CA VAL A 280 7.24 24.86 6.32
C VAL A 280 7.70 23.62 5.58
N LEU A 281 7.76 23.65 4.25
CA LEU A 281 8.20 22.53 3.44
C LEU A 281 9.62 22.06 3.79
N MET A 282 10.55 22.99 3.95
CA MET A 282 11.93 22.67 4.35
C MET A 282 12.00 22.02 5.73
N SER A 283 11.20 22.49 6.67
CA SER A 283 11.08 21.89 8.01
C SER A 283 10.53 20.48 7.93
N GLN A 284 9.40 20.31 7.26
CA GLN A 284 8.75 19.00 7.10
C GLN A 284 9.66 17.99 6.37
N LYS A 285 10.38 18.45 5.34
CA LYS A 285 11.37 17.63 4.64
C LYS A 285 12.48 17.15 5.59
N LYS A 286 13.06 18.02 6.40
CA LYS A 286 14.11 17.66 7.37
C LYS A 286 13.61 16.65 8.41
N LEU A 287 12.37 16.82 8.88
CA LEU A 287 11.75 15.88 9.82
C LEU A 287 11.59 14.49 9.20
N LEU A 288 11.14 14.42 7.96
CA LEU A 288 10.99 13.14 7.26
C LEU A 288 12.35 12.52 6.95
N GLU A 289 13.33 13.29 6.46
CA GLU A 289 14.68 12.81 6.18
C GLU A 289 15.37 12.25 7.43
N ALA A 290 15.13 12.85 8.60
CA ALA A 290 15.66 12.34 9.86
C ALA A 290 15.10 10.95 10.21
N GLN A 291 13.81 10.70 9.92
CA GLN A 291 13.16 9.40 10.16
C GLN A 291 13.50 8.37 9.07
N LEU A 292 13.94 8.79 7.88
CA LEU A 292 14.34 7.91 6.79
C LEU A 292 15.79 7.44 6.87
N LYS A 293 16.54 7.80 7.90
CA LYS A 293 17.87 7.22 8.14
C LYS A 293 17.75 5.75 8.55
N SER A 294 18.72 4.93 8.16
CA SER A 294 18.64 3.49 8.39
C SER A 294 18.52 3.11 9.87
N ASP A 295 19.23 3.80 10.76
CA ASP A 295 19.14 3.59 12.21
C ASP A 295 17.75 3.96 12.78
N ALA A 296 17.14 5.04 12.29
CA ALA A 296 15.81 5.46 12.67
C ALA A 296 14.72 4.51 12.13
N LEU A 297 14.89 4.03 10.90
CA LEU A 297 14.00 3.04 10.31
C LEU A 297 14.13 1.68 11.02
N ALA A 298 15.34 1.25 11.39
CA ALA A 298 15.56 0.06 12.20
C ALA A 298 14.78 0.17 13.54
N TYR A 299 14.90 1.31 14.23
CA TYR A 299 14.16 1.56 15.46
C TYR A 299 12.64 1.47 15.28
N SER A 300 12.11 2.10 14.23
CA SER A 300 10.66 2.07 13.94
C SER A 300 10.19 0.65 13.61
N ALA A 301 10.96 -0.10 12.84
CA ALA A 301 10.66 -1.47 12.44
C ALA A 301 10.72 -2.44 13.64
N GLU A 302 11.76 -2.36 14.47
CA GLU A 302 11.90 -3.17 15.70
C GLU A 302 10.77 -2.88 16.69
N ARG A 303 10.41 -1.59 16.87
CA ARG A 303 9.28 -1.23 17.72
C ARG A 303 7.97 -1.83 17.20
N THR A 304 7.73 -1.75 15.88
CA THR A 304 6.53 -2.34 15.26
C THR A 304 6.54 -3.87 15.43
N ALA A 305 7.67 -4.52 15.17
CA ALA A 305 7.82 -5.96 15.36
C ALA A 305 7.56 -6.39 16.81
N SER A 306 8.12 -5.66 17.79
CA SER A 306 7.90 -5.94 19.20
C SER A 306 6.44 -5.82 19.62
N LEU A 307 5.69 -4.86 19.07
CA LEU A 307 4.24 -4.75 19.30
C LEU A 307 3.48 -5.96 18.72
N ILE A 308 3.86 -6.39 17.51
CA ILE A 308 3.28 -7.55 16.84
C ILE A 308 3.57 -8.83 17.64
N GLU A 309 4.82 -9.06 18.01
CA GLU A 309 5.24 -10.23 18.78
C GLU A 309 4.51 -10.30 20.12
N LYS A 310 4.41 -9.18 20.83
CA LYS A 310 3.63 -9.10 22.07
C LYS A 310 2.16 -9.49 21.87
N ALA A 311 1.56 -9.11 20.75
CA ALA A 311 0.16 -9.40 20.46
C ALA A 311 -0.06 -10.85 20.00
N VAL A 312 0.90 -11.43 19.23
CA VAL A 312 0.73 -12.72 18.55
C VAL A 312 1.43 -13.87 19.29
N ASP A 313 2.65 -13.66 19.82
CA ASP A 313 3.46 -14.73 20.45
C ASP A 313 3.14 -14.89 21.93
N GLY A 314 2.39 -13.97 22.53
CA GLY A 314 1.91 -14.10 23.90
C GLY A 314 1.12 -15.39 24.15
N ALA A 315 1.19 -15.92 25.37
CA ALA A 315 0.37 -17.07 25.77
C ALA A 315 -1.12 -16.72 25.65
N GLY A 316 -1.93 -17.62 25.08
CA GLY A 316 -3.35 -17.40 24.97
C GLY A 316 -4.03 -18.24 23.89
N THR A 317 -5.34 -18.19 23.90
CA THR A 317 -6.17 -18.79 22.86
C THR A 317 -6.12 -17.94 21.59
N LEU A 318 -6.54 -18.54 20.46
CA LEU A 318 -6.65 -17.80 19.19
C LEU A 318 -7.50 -16.53 19.31
N GLU A 319 -8.61 -16.61 20.07
CA GLU A 319 -9.50 -15.47 20.27
C GLU A 319 -8.85 -14.34 21.13
N GLN A 320 -8.06 -14.71 22.13
CA GLN A 320 -7.31 -13.73 22.90
C GLN A 320 -6.27 -13.01 22.03
N LYS A 321 -5.57 -13.74 21.15
CA LYS A 321 -4.62 -13.17 20.20
C LYS A 321 -5.30 -12.22 19.20
N LYS A 322 -6.48 -12.57 18.67
CA LYS A 322 -7.29 -11.67 17.83
C LYS A 322 -7.60 -10.35 18.55
N ASN A 323 -8.01 -10.40 19.81
CA ASN A 323 -8.31 -9.21 20.59
C ASN A 323 -7.05 -8.36 20.83
N MET A 324 -5.91 -8.98 21.17
CA MET A 324 -4.64 -8.26 21.34
C MET A 324 -4.15 -7.60 20.04
N VAL A 325 -4.32 -8.27 18.89
CA VAL A 325 -3.99 -7.70 17.58
C VAL A 325 -4.93 -6.53 17.25
N LEU A 326 -6.21 -6.64 17.54
CA LEU A 326 -7.16 -5.55 17.37
C LEU A 326 -6.77 -4.32 18.20
N GLU A 327 -6.46 -4.50 19.48
CA GLU A 327 -5.98 -3.42 20.35
C GLU A 327 -4.69 -2.78 19.82
N MET A 328 -3.74 -3.60 19.37
CA MET A 328 -2.50 -3.12 18.75
C MET A 328 -2.80 -2.22 17.53
N HIS A 329 -3.68 -2.68 16.60
CA HIS A 329 -4.05 -1.89 15.44
C HIS A 329 -4.76 -0.59 15.80
N GLN A 330 -5.64 -0.61 16.81
CA GLN A 330 -6.32 0.59 17.31
C GLN A 330 -5.32 1.59 17.89
N GLN A 331 -4.34 1.12 18.68
CA GLN A 331 -3.27 1.96 19.21
C GLN A 331 -2.43 2.57 18.09
N MET A 332 -2.01 1.77 17.10
CA MET A 332 -1.24 2.29 15.96
C MET A 332 -2.03 3.32 15.15
N ALA A 333 -3.32 3.05 14.88
CA ALA A 333 -4.18 3.97 14.16
C ALA A 333 -4.45 5.26 14.93
N ALA A 334 -4.42 5.25 16.26
CA ALA A 334 -4.61 6.44 17.09
C ALA A 334 -3.51 7.51 16.92
N HIS A 335 -2.34 7.11 16.43
CA HIS A 335 -1.21 8.01 16.20
C HIS A 335 -1.26 8.73 14.84
N SER A 336 -2.28 8.53 14.01
CA SER A 336 -2.35 9.15 12.69
C SER A 336 -3.77 9.57 12.31
N THR A 337 -3.86 10.65 11.55
CA THR A 337 -5.11 11.16 10.97
C THR A 337 -5.44 10.44 9.66
N TYR A 338 -4.44 10.17 8.85
CA TYR A 338 -4.54 9.47 7.58
C TYR A 338 -3.24 8.70 7.27
N SER A 339 -3.30 7.81 6.29
CA SER A 339 -2.14 7.01 5.87
C SER A 339 -1.68 7.31 4.46
N ILE A 340 -0.37 7.15 4.22
CA ILE A 340 0.24 7.22 2.90
C ILE A 340 1.06 5.95 2.67
N CYS A 341 0.80 5.25 1.57
CA CYS A 341 1.68 4.21 1.04
C CYS A 341 2.61 4.83 -0.01
N ARG A 342 3.91 4.85 0.28
CA ARG A 342 4.93 5.32 -0.66
C ARG A 342 5.53 4.13 -1.39
N VAL A 343 5.18 3.95 -2.67
CA VAL A 343 5.75 2.87 -3.49
C VAL A 343 7.02 3.30 -4.23
N GLY A 344 7.09 4.55 -4.65
CA GLY A 344 8.23 5.10 -5.40
C GLY A 344 8.02 5.09 -6.91
N ASN A 345 9.13 5.00 -7.65
CA ASN A 345 9.08 4.98 -9.12
C ASN A 345 8.84 3.55 -9.62
N ILE A 346 7.84 3.39 -10.45
CA ILE A 346 7.53 2.12 -11.09
C ILE A 346 8.25 2.07 -12.45
N ILE A 347 9.14 1.10 -12.57
CA ILE A 347 9.89 0.85 -13.80
C ILE A 347 9.36 -0.44 -14.43
N LEU A 348 9.04 -0.36 -15.70
CA LEU A 348 8.74 -1.49 -16.58
C LEU A 348 9.69 -1.42 -17.77
N PRO A 349 10.00 -2.55 -18.46
CA PRO A 349 10.72 -2.53 -19.72
C PRO A 349 10.04 -1.62 -20.74
N ASP A 350 10.79 -0.89 -21.55
CA ASP A 350 10.26 0.06 -22.53
C ASP A 350 9.24 -0.56 -23.48
N SER A 351 9.47 -1.80 -23.90
CA SER A 351 8.53 -2.58 -24.73
C SER A 351 7.18 -2.78 -24.03
N MET A 352 7.19 -2.99 -22.72
CA MET A 352 5.99 -3.17 -21.88
C MET A 352 5.31 -1.85 -21.55
N GLN A 353 6.07 -0.78 -21.28
CA GLN A 353 5.52 0.55 -20.95
C GLN A 353 4.59 1.10 -22.04
N ARG A 354 4.82 0.75 -23.31
CA ARG A 354 3.96 1.18 -24.43
C ARG A 354 2.56 0.55 -24.37
N LEU A 355 2.45 -0.60 -23.71
CA LEU A 355 1.24 -1.40 -23.64
C LEU A 355 0.50 -1.26 -22.31
N VAL A 356 1.20 -0.92 -21.24
CA VAL A 356 0.63 -0.66 -19.90
C VAL A 356 0.47 0.85 -19.71
N THR A 357 -0.76 1.34 -19.74
CA THR A 357 -1.04 2.78 -19.67
C THR A 357 -1.06 3.29 -18.26
N ASP A 358 -1.56 2.48 -17.31
CA ASP A 358 -1.62 2.78 -15.88
C ASP A 358 -1.15 1.62 -15.04
N PHE A 359 -0.45 1.92 -13.95
CA PHE A 359 -0.02 0.91 -12.99
C PHE A 359 0.21 1.55 -11.61
N TYR A 360 -0.73 1.36 -10.68
CA TYR A 360 -0.68 1.97 -9.36
C TYR A 360 -1.40 1.13 -8.30
N PRO A 361 -1.01 1.23 -7.01
CA PRO A 361 -1.74 0.62 -5.92
C PRO A 361 -2.88 1.51 -5.41
N VAL A 362 -3.87 0.87 -4.82
CA VAL A 362 -4.94 1.47 -4.05
C VAL A 362 -4.97 0.79 -2.69
N ILE A 363 -4.88 1.59 -1.64
CA ILE A 363 -4.99 1.11 -0.27
C ILE A 363 -6.31 1.59 0.34
N PRO A 364 -7.06 0.73 1.02
CA PRO A 364 -8.30 1.15 1.68
C PRO A 364 -8.03 2.11 2.84
N SER A 365 -8.96 3.03 3.09
CA SER A 365 -8.89 3.96 4.21
C SER A 365 -9.01 3.27 5.58
N GLY A 366 -9.71 2.14 5.64
CA GLY A 366 -9.91 1.38 6.86
C GLY A 366 -10.61 2.20 7.94
N ASN A 367 -9.95 2.35 9.10
CA ASN A 367 -10.46 3.14 10.23
C ASN A 367 -10.06 4.63 10.18
N GLN A 368 -9.39 5.05 9.11
CA GLN A 368 -9.03 6.45 8.86
C GLN A 368 -10.00 7.06 7.85
N ALA A 369 -10.10 8.39 7.82
CA ALA A 369 -10.98 9.06 6.85
C ALA A 369 -10.42 8.97 5.42
N TYR A 370 -9.09 8.96 5.30
CA TYR A 370 -8.40 8.91 4.02
C TYR A 370 -7.17 8.00 4.08
N ALA A 371 -6.90 7.35 2.95
CA ALA A 371 -5.63 6.69 2.70
C ALA A 371 -5.14 7.06 1.29
N LEU A 372 -3.85 7.35 1.17
CA LEU A 372 -3.22 7.74 -0.07
C LEU A 372 -2.20 6.69 -0.50
N SER A 373 -2.14 6.38 -1.79
CA SER A 373 -0.94 5.76 -2.35
C SER A 373 -0.27 6.73 -3.32
N VAL A 374 1.06 6.74 -3.33
CA VAL A 374 1.86 7.65 -4.14
C VAL A 374 2.88 6.88 -4.95
N VAL A 375 2.76 6.96 -6.26
CA VAL A 375 3.68 6.34 -7.22
C VAL A 375 4.10 7.33 -8.28
N THR A 376 5.25 7.08 -8.89
CA THR A 376 5.64 7.74 -10.14
C THR A 376 5.60 6.69 -11.26
N TYR A 377 4.85 6.97 -12.30
CA TYR A 377 4.73 6.10 -13.46
C TYR A 377 4.59 6.90 -14.75
N ARG A 378 5.34 6.55 -15.79
CA ARG A 378 5.30 7.18 -17.15
C ARG A 378 5.34 8.71 -17.14
N GLY A 379 6.18 9.29 -16.29
CA GLY A 379 6.33 10.75 -16.23
C GLY A 379 5.21 11.46 -15.48
N GLU A 380 4.36 10.75 -14.76
CA GLU A 380 3.36 11.30 -13.86
C GLU A 380 3.56 10.83 -12.44
N ILE A 381 3.26 11.68 -11.47
CA ILE A 381 3.02 11.28 -10.10
C ILE A 381 1.52 11.01 -10.00
N ILE A 382 1.17 9.78 -9.61
CA ILE A 382 -0.21 9.34 -9.41
C ILE A 382 -0.43 9.21 -7.91
N VAL A 383 -1.43 9.93 -7.40
CA VAL A 383 -1.89 9.82 -6.02
C VAL A 383 -3.30 9.25 -6.04
N SER A 384 -3.47 7.99 -5.62
CA SER A 384 -4.81 7.47 -5.39
C SER A 384 -5.24 7.81 -3.96
N VAL A 385 -6.37 8.46 -3.82
CA VAL A 385 -6.97 8.83 -2.54
C VAL A 385 -8.21 7.98 -2.34
N SER A 386 -8.21 7.15 -1.33
CA SER A 386 -9.36 6.35 -0.91
C SER A 386 -10.00 6.93 0.34
N GLY A 387 -11.31 6.85 0.42
CA GLY A 387 -12.06 7.33 1.57
C GLY A 387 -13.56 7.09 1.43
N LYS A 388 -14.26 7.28 2.53
CA LYS A 388 -15.72 7.19 2.62
C LYS A 388 -16.34 8.59 2.59
N SER A 389 -15.92 9.43 1.64
CA SER A 389 -16.41 10.81 1.48
C SER A 389 -17.23 10.94 0.20
N ASP A 390 -18.44 11.51 0.32
CA ASP A 390 -19.31 11.76 -0.82
C ASP A 390 -18.92 13.01 -1.61
N THR A 391 -18.20 13.93 -1.00
CA THR A 391 -17.93 15.25 -1.57
C THR A 391 -16.52 15.46 -2.09
N TRP A 392 -15.54 14.66 -1.65
CA TRP A 392 -14.13 14.84 -1.95
C TRP A 392 -13.59 16.25 -1.68
N ALA A 393 -14.18 16.97 -0.71
CA ALA A 393 -13.82 18.34 -0.42
C ALA A 393 -12.33 18.50 -0.10
N VAL A 394 -11.78 17.61 0.75
CA VAL A 394 -10.36 17.61 1.09
C VAL A 394 -9.49 17.37 -0.14
N THR A 395 -9.85 16.39 -0.99
CA THR A 395 -9.06 16.07 -2.19
C THR A 395 -9.12 17.21 -3.23
N ARG A 396 -10.25 17.86 -3.40
CA ARG A 396 -10.37 19.05 -4.26
C ARG A 396 -9.51 20.20 -3.71
N ARG A 397 -9.59 20.45 -2.40
CA ARG A 397 -8.77 21.47 -1.76
C ARG A 397 -7.28 21.17 -1.88
N PHE A 398 -6.90 19.91 -1.75
CA PHE A 398 -5.53 19.45 -1.98
C PHE A 398 -5.04 19.79 -3.41
N VAL A 399 -5.85 19.53 -4.44
CA VAL A 399 -5.53 19.89 -5.82
C VAL A 399 -5.44 21.41 -6.01
N GLU A 400 -6.35 22.17 -5.40
CA GLU A 400 -6.31 23.64 -5.44
C GLU A 400 -5.01 24.20 -4.80
N LEU A 401 -4.60 23.65 -3.65
CA LEU A 401 -3.35 24.04 -2.98
C LEU A 401 -2.12 23.68 -3.82
N LEU A 402 -2.11 22.50 -4.48
CA LEU A 402 -1.05 22.15 -5.42
C LEU A 402 -0.96 23.17 -6.57
N ASN A 403 -2.10 23.49 -7.18
CA ASN A 403 -2.16 24.43 -8.30
C ASN A 403 -1.77 25.86 -7.91
N SER A 404 -2.16 26.33 -6.71
CA SER A 404 -1.74 27.64 -6.21
C SER A 404 -0.23 27.71 -5.94
N ASN A 405 0.38 26.55 -5.65
CA ASN A 405 1.84 26.41 -5.52
C ASN A 405 2.53 26.04 -6.85
N MET A 406 1.86 26.26 -7.97
CA MET A 406 2.40 26.08 -9.34
C MET A 406 2.74 24.64 -9.70
N ILE A 407 2.03 23.68 -9.11
CA ILE A 407 2.10 22.25 -9.45
C ILE A 407 0.81 21.92 -10.19
N ASP A 408 0.90 21.71 -11.50
CA ASP A 408 -0.24 21.32 -12.34
C ASP A 408 -0.79 19.95 -11.92
N ALA A 409 -1.75 19.97 -11.00
CA ALA A 409 -2.44 18.78 -10.54
C ALA A 409 -3.89 18.78 -11.03
N TYR A 410 -4.41 17.59 -11.36
CA TYR A 410 -5.81 17.45 -11.74
C TYR A 410 -6.41 16.14 -11.20
N LEU A 411 -7.72 16.17 -10.96
CA LEU A 411 -8.50 14.98 -10.65
C LEU A 411 -8.72 14.18 -11.93
N SER A 412 -8.56 12.87 -11.85
CA SER A 412 -8.82 11.94 -12.93
C SER A 412 -9.94 10.98 -12.53
N ASP A 413 -9.68 9.68 -12.55
CA ASP A 413 -10.68 8.65 -12.35
C ASP A 413 -11.28 8.69 -10.94
N GLU A 414 -12.61 8.53 -10.88
CA GLU A 414 -13.36 8.28 -9.65
C GLU A 414 -14.18 7.01 -9.81
N TYR A 415 -14.07 6.09 -8.85
CA TYR A 415 -14.82 4.84 -8.87
C TYR A 415 -15.09 4.30 -7.46
N ILE A 416 -16.12 3.46 -7.36
CA ILE A 416 -16.41 2.70 -6.13
C ILE A 416 -15.33 1.64 -5.96
N PHE A 417 -14.78 1.56 -4.76
CA PHE A 417 -13.81 0.56 -4.38
C PHE A 417 -14.39 -0.34 -3.28
N SER A 418 -14.48 -1.61 -3.58
CA SER A 418 -14.85 -2.64 -2.60
C SER A 418 -13.59 -3.41 -2.23
N PRO A 419 -12.97 -3.10 -1.07
CA PRO A 419 -11.86 -3.90 -0.57
C PRO A 419 -12.31 -5.33 -0.31
N MET A 420 -11.42 -6.30 -0.55
CA MET A 420 -11.69 -7.68 -0.20
C MET A 420 -11.78 -7.84 1.32
N ASN A 421 -12.81 -8.51 1.79
CA ASN A 421 -13.02 -8.82 3.19
C ASN A 421 -12.20 -10.05 3.62
N TYR A 422 -12.03 -10.21 4.93
CA TYR A 422 -11.45 -11.39 5.55
C TYR A 422 -12.00 -11.52 6.98
N HIS A 423 -12.44 -12.72 7.33
CA HIS A 423 -12.95 -13.06 8.65
C HIS A 423 -12.15 -14.27 9.13
N PRO A 424 -11.21 -14.08 10.06
CA PRO A 424 -10.27 -15.11 10.53
C PRO A 424 -10.93 -16.18 11.40
#